data_80ba75cbbbaa48c3562a7571a7539adb
#
_entry.id   80ba75cbbbaa48c3562a7571a7539adb
#
_cell.length_a   1.000
_cell.length_b   1.000
_cell.length_c   1.000
_cell.angle_alpha   90.00
_cell.angle_beta   90.00
_cell.angle_gamma   90.00
#
_symmetry.space_group_name_H-M   'P 1'
#
loop_
_entity.id
_entity.type
_entity.pdbx_description
1 polymer ?
#
loop_
_entity_poly.entity_id
_entity_poly.type
_entity_poly.pdbx_seq_one_letter_code
_entity_poly.pdbx_strand_id
1 'polypeptide(L)'
;MKFHNLLLVLACLLIGSVNASSQVFKYVVATDSTGDFTSIQSAINACPNNARSIIFIKNGTYNEQVTLGTSTSTSTKFISLIGESYGGVIITHNQYRASSGSPTYADVCTVKLYANDFYAENITIQNTATAGMAEALYTSGDRLTFRNCRILGYQDTFRTKKGVRCYFKNCWIEGAVDFIYAGGTIFFDYCTLNCVKGGGSIAAPEDRYKYIPASSTTSGKDLNLEFIFRNCNITANSDVADNSFTLGRPWNINSGTYYLNCTLGSHIKAAGWSTMSGNETTASFGEYNSMDKNGMPVSTSGRVSWSFQLAKTDVDSLLTPAYVYAQITSSTVYDPVSLCVSPTKPSIVITNNTISWNALNDATGYIVYRDGKYIGSTTATSFTDTSGTGAYSVRALNSIGVLSDAATMATAISEVKMEDVGITVNHQSIILNRNVDKMQLFTTTGILISQRTNASILALNNGPQGVYLLKIYDKGLTFTKKLILGT
;
A
#
# COMPACT_ATOMS: atom_id res chain seq x y z
N MET A 1 -45.50 36.81 65.74
CA MET A 1 -44.14 36.77 65.32
C MET A 1 -43.71 35.33 65.10
N LYS A 2 -43.63 34.83 63.88
CA LYS A 2 -43.13 33.48 63.56
C LYS A 2 -41.98 33.70 62.56
N PHE A 3 -40.78 33.35 62.99
CA PHE A 3 -39.58 33.34 62.17
C PHE A 3 -39.61 32.09 61.32
N HIS A 4 -39.50 32.28 59.96
CA HIS A 4 -39.28 31.19 59.03
C HIS A 4 -37.77 31.10 58.73
N ASN A 5 -37.17 29.98 59.12
CA ASN A 5 -35.79 29.66 58.72
C ASN A 5 -35.74 29.26 57.24
N LEU A 6 -35.03 30.02 56.44
CA LEU A 6 -34.74 29.73 55.07
C LEU A 6 -33.43 28.90 55.00
N LEU A 7 -33.55 27.63 54.72
CA LEU A 7 -32.41 26.72 54.53
C LEU A 7 -31.89 26.87 53.10
N LEU A 8 -30.74 27.51 52.93
CA LEU A 8 -30.04 27.65 51.62
C LEU A 8 -29.29 26.37 51.36
N VAL A 9 -29.74 25.48 50.46
CA VAL A 9 -29.02 24.31 50.00
C VAL A 9 -28.07 24.77 48.86
N LEU A 10 -26.78 24.85 49.20
CA LEU A 10 -25.72 25.13 48.23
C LEU A 10 -25.38 23.83 47.49
N ALA A 11 -25.94 23.62 46.29
CA ALA A 11 -25.57 22.54 45.39
C ALA A 11 -24.23 22.87 44.74
N CYS A 12 -23.13 22.31 45.21
CA CYS A 12 -21.86 22.31 44.50
C CYS A 12 -21.97 21.47 43.24
N LEU A 13 -22.18 22.12 42.12
CA LEU A 13 -21.96 21.53 40.79
C LEU A 13 -20.44 21.28 40.61
N LEU A 14 -20.01 20.06 40.90
CA LEU A 14 -18.73 19.56 40.41
C LEU A 14 -18.82 19.45 38.89
N ILE A 15 -18.49 20.55 38.19
CA ILE A 15 -18.17 20.47 36.76
C ILE A 15 -16.84 19.75 36.66
N GLY A 16 -16.90 18.43 36.57
CA GLY A 16 -15.78 17.63 36.12
C GLY A 16 -15.44 18.13 34.71
N SER A 17 -14.29 18.78 34.58
CA SER A 17 -13.71 19.04 33.27
C SER A 17 -13.46 17.69 32.59
N VAL A 18 -14.42 17.25 31.77
CA VAL A 18 -14.18 16.20 30.80
C VAL A 18 -13.13 16.79 29.86
N ASN A 19 -11.86 16.50 30.10
CA ASN A 19 -10.83 16.67 29.10
C ASN A 19 -11.31 15.84 27.90
N ALA A 20 -11.89 16.51 26.91
CA ALA A 20 -12.13 15.91 25.61
C ALA A 20 -10.77 15.53 25.07
N SER A 21 -10.34 14.31 25.31
CA SER A 21 -9.20 13.71 24.64
C SER A 21 -9.47 13.89 23.16
N SER A 22 -8.63 14.65 22.46
CA SER A 22 -8.82 14.86 21.04
C SER A 22 -8.77 13.49 20.36
N GLN A 23 -9.89 13.11 19.74
CA GLN A 23 -10.09 11.78 19.19
C GLN A 23 -9.23 11.64 17.92
N VAL A 24 -8.39 10.61 17.87
CA VAL A 24 -7.50 10.33 16.72
C VAL A 24 -8.32 9.96 15.48
N PHE A 25 -9.35 9.14 15.68
CA PHE A 25 -10.27 8.70 14.65
C PHE A 25 -11.65 9.31 14.86
N LYS A 26 -12.32 9.66 13.77
CA LYS A 26 -13.72 10.07 13.86
C LYS A 26 -14.60 8.93 14.35
N TYR A 27 -14.35 7.72 13.83
CA TYR A 27 -15.03 6.49 14.21
C TYR A 27 -14.09 5.30 14.12
N VAL A 28 -14.38 4.29 14.95
CA VAL A 28 -13.79 2.95 14.89
C VAL A 28 -14.87 1.97 14.43
N VAL A 29 -14.57 1.16 13.41
CA VAL A 29 -15.49 0.12 12.92
C VAL A 29 -14.94 -1.25 13.29
N ALA A 30 -15.80 -2.12 13.83
CA ALA A 30 -15.42 -3.47 14.25
C ALA A 30 -16.61 -4.43 14.13
N THR A 31 -16.43 -5.57 13.48
CA THR A 31 -17.49 -6.59 13.32
C THR A 31 -17.96 -7.21 14.62
N ASP A 32 -17.11 -7.17 15.65
CA ASP A 32 -17.37 -7.73 17.00
C ASP A 32 -18.07 -6.76 17.95
N SER A 33 -18.58 -5.63 17.46
CA SER A 33 -19.25 -4.57 18.24
C SER A 33 -18.33 -3.85 19.26
N THR A 34 -17.02 -3.97 19.16
CA THR A 34 -16.06 -3.24 20.01
C THR A 34 -15.66 -1.88 19.42
N GLY A 35 -16.30 -1.45 18.34
CA GLY A 35 -16.17 -0.13 17.71
C GLY A 35 -17.45 0.69 17.86
N ASP A 36 -17.43 1.90 17.26
CA ASP A 36 -18.61 2.79 17.20
C ASP A 36 -19.68 2.25 16.23
N PHE A 37 -19.23 1.50 15.21
CA PHE A 37 -20.08 0.88 14.19
C PHE A 37 -19.60 -0.54 13.87
N THR A 38 -20.53 -1.38 13.42
CA THR A 38 -20.22 -2.71 12.87
C THR A 38 -20.17 -2.71 11.33
N SER A 39 -20.58 -1.62 10.68
CA SER A 39 -20.63 -1.43 9.23
C SER A 39 -19.83 -0.19 8.83
N ILE A 40 -18.99 -0.34 7.81
CA ILE A 40 -18.19 0.75 7.24
C ILE A 40 -19.11 1.78 6.58
N GLN A 41 -20.15 1.33 5.86
CA GLN A 41 -21.14 2.23 5.24
C GLN A 41 -21.82 3.10 6.29
N SER A 42 -22.19 2.52 7.44
CA SER A 42 -22.84 3.27 8.53
C SER A 42 -21.93 4.34 9.11
N ALA A 43 -20.66 4.02 9.33
CA ALA A 43 -19.65 4.99 9.79
C ALA A 43 -19.47 6.13 8.79
N ILE A 44 -19.36 5.84 7.49
CA ILE A 44 -19.27 6.84 6.41
C ILE A 44 -20.51 7.74 6.42
N ASN A 45 -21.70 7.16 6.57
CA ASN A 45 -22.96 7.94 6.58
C ASN A 45 -23.01 8.91 7.75
N ALA A 46 -22.47 8.55 8.90
CA ALA A 46 -22.41 9.39 10.10
C ALA A 46 -21.35 10.50 10.04
N CYS A 47 -20.39 10.45 9.11
CA CYS A 47 -19.37 11.49 8.97
C CYS A 47 -19.97 12.83 8.51
N PRO A 48 -19.44 13.97 9.00
CA PRO A 48 -19.87 15.28 8.56
C PRO A 48 -19.47 15.56 7.11
N ASN A 49 -20.21 16.48 6.48
CA ASN A 49 -19.86 17.05 5.18
C ASN A 49 -18.76 18.11 5.33
N ASN A 50 -18.01 18.34 4.26
CA ASN A 50 -17.00 19.41 4.13
C ASN A 50 -15.87 19.33 5.18
N ALA A 51 -15.63 18.14 5.73
CA ALA A 51 -14.56 17.90 6.70
C ALA A 51 -13.90 16.53 6.45
N ARG A 52 -12.60 16.46 6.75
CA ARG A 52 -11.86 15.18 6.75
C ARG A 52 -12.31 14.34 7.94
N SER A 53 -12.66 13.10 7.67
CA SER A 53 -12.96 12.11 8.70
C SER A 53 -12.05 10.88 8.49
N ILE A 54 -11.26 10.55 9.50
CA ILE A 54 -10.45 9.34 9.52
C ILE A 54 -11.25 8.27 10.23
N ILE A 55 -11.55 7.17 9.54
CA ILE A 55 -12.25 6.00 10.07
C ILE A 55 -11.22 4.87 10.21
N PHE A 56 -11.05 4.37 11.43
CA PHE A 56 -10.23 3.19 11.68
C PHE A 56 -11.10 1.93 11.63
N ILE A 57 -10.61 0.90 10.93
CA ILE A 57 -11.35 -0.35 10.70
C ILE A 57 -10.53 -1.49 11.28
N LYS A 58 -11.08 -2.17 12.28
CA LYS A 58 -10.46 -3.36 12.87
C LYS A 58 -10.49 -4.54 11.91
N ASN A 59 -9.54 -5.46 12.10
CA ASN A 59 -9.50 -6.69 11.33
C ASN A 59 -10.84 -7.42 11.36
N GLY A 60 -11.27 -7.88 10.21
CA GLY A 60 -12.56 -8.55 10.02
C GLY A 60 -12.98 -8.59 8.57
N THR A 61 -13.97 -9.42 8.28
CA THR A 61 -14.60 -9.50 6.96
C THR A 61 -15.93 -8.76 6.99
N TYR A 62 -16.02 -7.70 6.21
CA TYR A 62 -17.18 -6.82 6.07
C TYR A 62 -17.91 -7.16 4.77
N ASN A 63 -18.99 -7.96 4.88
CA ASN A 63 -19.82 -8.37 3.76
C ASN A 63 -20.81 -7.25 3.43
N GLU A 64 -20.35 -6.22 2.75
CA GLU A 64 -21.16 -5.06 2.41
C GLU A 64 -20.68 -4.38 1.13
N GLN A 65 -21.57 -3.68 0.45
CA GLN A 65 -21.23 -2.71 -0.58
C GLN A 65 -21.03 -1.35 0.07
N VAL A 66 -19.90 -0.71 -0.19
CA VAL A 66 -19.58 0.63 0.32
C VAL A 66 -19.72 1.65 -0.80
N THR A 67 -20.52 2.69 -0.57
CA THR A 67 -20.73 3.76 -1.55
C THR A 67 -20.53 5.12 -0.89
N LEU A 68 -19.68 5.94 -1.50
CA LEU A 68 -19.45 7.34 -1.06
C LEU A 68 -19.86 8.29 -2.20
N GLY A 69 -20.98 8.99 -2.02
CA GLY A 69 -21.62 9.81 -3.05
C GLY A 69 -22.56 9.01 -3.96
N THR A 70 -22.94 9.58 -5.10
CA THR A 70 -23.80 8.95 -6.11
C THR A 70 -23.29 9.24 -7.51
N SER A 71 -23.80 8.53 -8.52
CA SER A 71 -23.43 8.74 -9.93
C SER A 71 -23.79 10.16 -10.44
N THR A 72 -24.73 10.84 -9.77
CA THR A 72 -25.21 12.19 -10.12
C THR A 72 -24.76 13.27 -9.16
N SER A 73 -24.18 12.92 -8.00
CA SER A 73 -23.76 13.86 -6.97
C SER A 73 -22.47 13.41 -6.29
N THR A 74 -21.40 14.17 -6.50
CA THR A 74 -20.14 13.97 -5.79
C THR A 74 -20.32 14.23 -4.30
N SER A 75 -19.87 13.31 -3.46
CA SER A 75 -19.89 13.49 -2.01
C SER A 75 -19.02 14.66 -1.57
N THR A 76 -19.52 15.44 -0.62
CA THR A 76 -18.76 16.50 0.06
C THR A 76 -18.00 16.02 1.29
N LYS A 77 -18.06 14.72 1.60
CA LYS A 77 -17.30 14.12 2.70
C LYS A 77 -15.89 13.75 2.22
N PHE A 78 -14.88 14.18 2.97
CA PHE A 78 -13.49 13.77 2.76
C PHE A 78 -13.18 12.61 3.69
N ILE A 79 -13.09 11.41 3.15
CA ILE A 79 -12.97 10.17 3.95
C ILE A 79 -11.57 9.58 3.80
N SER A 80 -11.00 9.18 4.95
CA SER A 80 -9.85 8.29 5.02
C SER A 80 -10.25 6.99 5.70
N LEU A 81 -10.04 5.84 5.05
CA LEU A 81 -10.26 4.51 5.62
C LEU A 81 -8.91 3.89 5.98
N ILE A 82 -8.68 3.63 7.25
CA ILE A 82 -7.42 3.08 7.75
C ILE A 82 -7.68 1.71 8.36
N GLY A 83 -7.18 0.67 7.71
CA GLY A 83 -7.27 -0.69 8.22
C GLY A 83 -6.24 -0.98 9.31
N GLU A 84 -6.62 -1.79 10.28
CA GLU A 84 -5.77 -2.24 11.38
C GLU A 84 -4.49 -2.91 10.88
N SER A 85 -4.60 -3.77 9.86
CA SER A 85 -3.44 -4.43 9.25
C SER A 85 -3.64 -4.72 7.77
N TYR A 86 -2.54 -4.78 7.02
CA TYR A 86 -2.51 -5.21 5.63
C TYR A 86 -3.09 -6.63 5.50
N GLY A 87 -4.16 -6.77 4.72
CA GLY A 87 -4.85 -8.05 4.52
C GLY A 87 -5.79 -8.49 5.63
N GLY A 88 -5.82 -7.81 6.79
CA GLY A 88 -6.72 -8.16 7.90
C GLY A 88 -8.11 -7.55 7.79
N VAL A 89 -8.24 -6.40 7.13
CA VAL A 89 -9.53 -5.75 6.85
C VAL A 89 -9.97 -6.12 5.44
N ILE A 90 -11.10 -6.82 5.30
CA ILE A 90 -11.61 -7.29 4.02
C ILE A 90 -13.03 -6.76 3.81
N ILE A 91 -13.21 -5.85 2.87
CA ILE A 91 -14.52 -5.43 2.36
C ILE A 91 -14.84 -6.32 1.16
N THR A 92 -15.89 -7.11 1.22
CA THR A 92 -16.18 -8.12 0.22
C THR A 92 -17.62 -8.12 -0.25
N HIS A 93 -17.80 -8.48 -1.52
CA HIS A 93 -19.09 -8.72 -2.16
C HIS A 93 -18.95 -9.89 -3.16
N ASN A 94 -20.08 -10.44 -3.60
CA ASN A 94 -20.10 -11.58 -4.51
C ASN A 94 -21.22 -11.41 -5.56
N GLN A 95 -21.11 -10.40 -6.40
CA GLN A 95 -22.06 -10.14 -7.47
C GLN A 95 -21.33 -9.90 -8.78
N TYR A 96 -21.91 -10.31 -9.88
CA TYR A 96 -21.38 -10.06 -11.21
C TYR A 96 -22.50 -9.69 -12.19
N ARG A 97 -22.11 -9.03 -13.27
CA ARG A 97 -22.93 -8.73 -14.42
C ARG A 97 -22.55 -9.66 -15.57
N ALA A 98 -23.50 -10.35 -16.19
CA ALA A 98 -23.22 -11.27 -17.29
C ALA A 98 -22.76 -10.48 -18.52
N SER A 99 -23.41 -9.99 -19.40
CA SER A 99 -22.92 -9.25 -20.57
C SER A 99 -23.73 -8.00 -20.88
N SER A 100 -25.00 -8.00 -20.53
CA SER A 100 -25.91 -6.88 -20.75
C SER A 100 -27.09 -6.95 -19.80
N GLY A 101 -27.73 -5.81 -19.54
CA GLY A 101 -28.95 -5.75 -18.73
C GLY A 101 -28.70 -5.54 -17.24
N SER A 102 -29.57 -6.10 -16.41
CA SER A 102 -29.50 -6.04 -14.95
C SER A 102 -28.82 -7.30 -14.39
N PRO A 103 -28.00 -7.21 -13.30
CA PRO A 103 -27.67 -5.96 -12.60
C PRO A 103 -26.77 -5.03 -13.41
N THR A 104 -26.72 -3.74 -13.05
CA THR A 104 -25.79 -2.77 -13.66
C THR A 104 -24.41 -2.89 -13.04
N TYR A 105 -23.39 -2.27 -13.64
CA TYR A 105 -22.04 -2.20 -13.03
C TYR A 105 -22.10 -1.62 -11.60
N ALA A 106 -22.92 -0.60 -11.37
CA ALA A 106 -23.08 -0.02 -10.04
C ALA A 106 -23.67 -1.01 -9.02
N ASP A 107 -24.45 -1.98 -9.45
CA ASP A 107 -25.09 -2.93 -8.54
C ASP A 107 -24.11 -4.03 -8.10
N VAL A 108 -23.09 -4.34 -8.90
CA VAL A 108 -22.17 -5.46 -8.63
C VAL A 108 -20.87 -5.03 -7.95
N CYS A 109 -20.52 -3.76 -8.00
CA CYS A 109 -19.26 -3.25 -7.47
C CYS A 109 -19.23 -3.24 -5.93
N THR A 110 -18.13 -3.71 -5.33
CA THR A 110 -17.98 -3.77 -3.87
C THR A 110 -17.81 -2.37 -3.26
N VAL A 111 -16.89 -1.54 -3.78
CA VAL A 111 -16.66 -0.18 -3.29
C VAL A 111 -16.81 0.81 -4.44
N LYS A 112 -17.68 1.81 -4.27
CA LYS A 112 -17.97 2.86 -5.25
C LYS A 112 -17.65 4.24 -4.69
N LEU A 113 -16.74 4.95 -5.34
CA LEU A 113 -16.27 6.26 -4.89
C LEU A 113 -16.66 7.37 -5.86
N TYR A 114 -17.69 8.11 -5.51
CA TYR A 114 -18.12 9.36 -6.15
C TYR A 114 -17.72 10.56 -5.28
N ALA A 115 -16.52 10.53 -4.72
CA ALA A 115 -16.01 11.53 -3.79
C ALA A 115 -14.62 11.95 -4.21
N ASN A 116 -14.27 13.20 -3.94
CA ASN A 116 -12.92 13.71 -4.12
C ASN A 116 -12.07 13.51 -2.84
N ASP A 117 -10.75 13.55 -2.99
CA ASP A 117 -9.80 13.56 -1.87
C ASP A 117 -9.96 12.36 -0.93
N PHE A 118 -10.29 11.20 -1.48
CA PHE A 118 -10.37 9.94 -0.71
C PHE A 118 -8.98 9.36 -0.45
N TYR A 119 -8.79 8.79 0.72
CA TYR A 119 -7.59 8.06 1.10
C TYR A 119 -7.96 6.69 1.69
N ALA A 120 -7.21 5.64 1.31
CA ALA A 120 -7.31 4.32 1.95
C ALA A 120 -5.92 3.73 2.19
N GLU A 121 -5.74 3.09 3.35
CA GLU A 121 -4.52 2.35 3.69
C GLU A 121 -4.85 1.06 4.42
N ASN A 122 -4.11 -0.02 4.10
CA ASN A 122 -4.25 -1.36 4.70
C ASN A 122 -5.64 -1.98 4.53
N ILE A 123 -6.33 -1.73 3.43
CA ILE A 123 -7.68 -2.26 3.15
C ILE A 123 -7.61 -3.27 1.99
N THR A 124 -8.28 -4.41 2.15
CA THR A 124 -8.61 -5.30 1.04
C THR A 124 -10.04 -5.00 0.57
N ILE A 125 -10.17 -4.71 -0.72
CA ILE A 125 -11.45 -4.57 -1.42
C ILE A 125 -11.57 -5.75 -2.38
N GLN A 126 -12.58 -6.57 -2.23
CA GLN A 126 -12.70 -7.83 -2.95
C GLN A 126 -14.10 -8.01 -3.54
N ASN A 127 -14.15 -8.43 -4.81
CA ASN A 127 -15.34 -9.08 -5.37
C ASN A 127 -14.98 -10.54 -5.65
N THR A 128 -15.71 -11.48 -5.03
CA THR A 128 -15.39 -12.90 -5.11
C THR A 128 -16.06 -13.63 -6.27
N ALA A 129 -16.84 -12.94 -7.09
CA ALA A 129 -17.43 -13.53 -8.27
C ALA A 129 -16.37 -13.82 -9.34
N THR A 130 -16.40 -15.03 -9.91
CA THR A 130 -15.46 -15.49 -10.93
C THR A 130 -16.11 -15.64 -12.32
N ALA A 131 -17.35 -15.19 -12.46
CA ALA A 131 -18.10 -15.20 -13.71
C ALA A 131 -18.51 -13.78 -14.09
N GLY A 132 -18.36 -13.42 -15.37
CA GLY A 132 -18.75 -12.09 -15.87
C GLY A 132 -17.95 -10.92 -15.29
N MET A 133 -18.46 -9.71 -15.49
CA MET A 133 -17.87 -8.47 -15.01
C MET A 133 -18.20 -8.25 -13.53
N ALA A 134 -17.18 -8.15 -12.68
CA ALA A 134 -17.32 -8.18 -11.22
C ALA A 134 -16.35 -7.20 -10.56
N GLU A 135 -16.67 -5.90 -10.64
CA GLU A 135 -15.80 -4.88 -10.11
C GLU A 135 -15.68 -4.98 -8.59
N ALA A 136 -14.44 -4.99 -8.09
CA ALA A 136 -14.17 -4.77 -6.68
C ALA A 136 -14.19 -3.27 -6.35
N LEU A 137 -13.57 -2.44 -7.18
CA LEU A 137 -13.45 -1.00 -6.96
C LEU A 137 -13.87 -0.21 -8.20
N TYR A 138 -14.78 0.73 -8.03
CA TYR A 138 -15.13 1.75 -9.01
C TYR A 138 -14.81 3.16 -8.49
N THR A 139 -14.11 3.96 -9.31
CA THR A 139 -13.75 5.33 -8.99
C THR A 139 -14.32 6.31 -10.02
N SER A 140 -15.03 7.33 -9.54
CA SER A 140 -15.61 8.42 -10.34
C SER A 140 -15.32 9.81 -9.75
N GLY A 141 -14.81 9.87 -8.53
CA GLY A 141 -14.30 11.08 -7.91
C GLY A 141 -12.84 11.35 -8.33
N ASP A 142 -12.34 12.53 -8.02
CA ASP A 142 -10.99 12.98 -8.35
C ASP A 142 -10.06 12.99 -7.13
N ARG A 143 -8.76 12.80 -7.33
CA ARG A 143 -7.70 12.79 -6.29
C ARG A 143 -7.89 11.69 -5.25
N LEU A 144 -7.97 10.47 -5.75
CA LEU A 144 -8.11 9.28 -4.90
C LEU A 144 -6.75 8.62 -4.68
N THR A 145 -6.42 8.30 -3.44
CA THR A 145 -5.13 7.73 -3.07
C THR A 145 -5.32 6.44 -2.30
N PHE A 146 -4.65 5.38 -2.76
CA PHE A 146 -4.62 4.06 -2.13
C PHE A 146 -3.18 3.69 -1.79
N ARG A 147 -2.92 3.30 -0.57
CA ARG A 147 -1.60 2.89 -0.09
C ARG A 147 -1.69 1.57 0.67
N ASN A 148 -0.79 0.62 0.35
CA ASN A 148 -0.79 -0.71 0.99
C ASN A 148 -2.17 -1.40 0.94
N CYS A 149 -2.93 -1.24 -0.15
CA CYS A 149 -4.26 -1.83 -0.32
C CYS A 149 -4.20 -3.08 -1.22
N ARG A 150 -5.21 -3.93 -1.11
CA ARG A 150 -5.42 -5.05 -2.02
C ARG A 150 -6.74 -4.87 -2.73
N ILE A 151 -6.74 -4.97 -4.07
CA ILE A 151 -7.94 -4.89 -4.90
C ILE A 151 -8.05 -6.22 -5.65
N LEU A 152 -8.98 -7.07 -5.23
CA LEU A 152 -9.05 -8.45 -5.65
C LEU A 152 -10.34 -8.73 -6.41
N GLY A 153 -10.23 -9.35 -7.58
CA GLY A 153 -11.36 -9.73 -8.40
C GLY A 153 -10.95 -10.67 -9.51
N TYR A 154 -11.78 -10.76 -10.55
CA TYR A 154 -11.55 -11.64 -11.69
C TYR A 154 -11.57 -10.86 -13.00
N GLN A 155 -12.74 -10.45 -13.51
CA GLN A 155 -12.88 -9.60 -14.69
C GLN A 155 -13.28 -8.19 -14.26
N ASP A 156 -12.66 -7.15 -14.86
CA ASP A 156 -12.95 -5.73 -14.62
C ASP A 156 -12.76 -5.33 -13.14
N THR A 157 -11.78 -5.92 -12.44
CA THR A 157 -11.58 -5.77 -10.99
C THR A 157 -11.56 -4.31 -10.51
N PHE A 158 -10.78 -3.46 -11.19
CA PHE A 158 -10.73 -2.02 -10.96
C PHE A 158 -11.22 -1.27 -12.19
N ARG A 159 -12.28 -0.51 -12.00
CA ARG A 159 -12.85 0.36 -13.02
C ARG A 159 -12.77 1.81 -12.60
N THR A 160 -12.49 2.71 -13.56
CA THR A 160 -12.38 4.14 -13.32
C THR A 160 -13.08 4.94 -14.41
N LYS A 161 -13.44 6.20 -14.09
CA LYS A 161 -14.11 7.11 -15.04
C LYS A 161 -13.11 8.06 -15.70
N LYS A 162 -13.34 8.42 -16.94
CA LYS A 162 -12.58 9.45 -17.67
C LYS A 162 -12.48 10.77 -16.89
N GLY A 163 -11.26 11.34 -16.82
CA GLY A 163 -10.98 12.60 -16.12
C GLY A 163 -10.70 12.47 -14.62
N VAL A 164 -10.74 11.26 -14.07
CA VAL A 164 -10.36 10.96 -12.68
C VAL A 164 -8.84 10.90 -12.55
N ARG A 165 -8.29 11.44 -11.46
CA ARG A 165 -6.90 11.23 -11.04
C ARG A 165 -6.88 10.27 -9.85
N CYS A 166 -6.14 9.19 -9.98
CA CYS A 166 -6.03 8.18 -8.94
C CYS A 166 -4.59 7.68 -8.81
N TYR A 167 -4.15 7.41 -7.58
CA TYR A 167 -2.80 6.98 -7.28
C TYR A 167 -2.80 5.76 -6.35
N PHE A 168 -2.14 4.70 -6.79
CA PHE A 168 -1.92 3.49 -6.01
C PHE A 168 -0.44 3.37 -5.68
N LYS A 169 -0.11 3.20 -4.39
CA LYS A 169 1.26 3.00 -3.91
C LYS A 169 1.36 1.72 -3.08
N ASN A 170 2.30 0.86 -3.44
CA ASN A 170 2.53 -0.43 -2.77
C ASN A 170 1.26 -1.30 -2.68
N CYS A 171 0.40 -1.24 -3.69
CA CYS A 171 -0.85 -2.00 -3.70
C CYS A 171 -0.71 -3.34 -4.44
N TRP A 172 -1.56 -4.29 -4.08
CA TRP A 172 -1.75 -5.55 -4.79
C TRP A 172 -3.05 -5.47 -5.57
N ILE A 173 -3.00 -5.60 -6.89
CA ILE A 173 -4.19 -5.64 -7.75
C ILE A 173 -4.22 -6.99 -8.47
N GLU A 174 -5.35 -7.67 -8.43
CA GLU A 174 -5.47 -9.04 -8.91
C GLU A 174 -6.68 -9.22 -9.84
N GLY A 175 -6.49 -9.98 -10.92
CA GLY A 175 -7.55 -10.35 -11.84
C GLY A 175 -7.09 -11.20 -13.02
N ALA A 176 -8.05 -11.56 -13.89
CA ALA A 176 -7.81 -12.39 -15.06
C ALA A 176 -7.99 -11.65 -16.39
N VAL A 177 -9.06 -10.86 -16.53
CA VAL A 177 -9.43 -10.24 -17.81
C VAL A 177 -9.70 -8.74 -17.57
N ASP A 178 -8.95 -7.88 -18.28
CA ASP A 178 -9.14 -6.43 -18.28
C ASP A 178 -9.27 -5.87 -16.84
N PHE A 179 -8.48 -6.43 -15.94
CA PHE A 179 -8.73 -6.19 -14.52
C PHE A 179 -8.31 -4.78 -14.05
N ILE A 180 -7.74 -3.98 -14.96
CA ILE A 180 -7.59 -2.53 -14.84
C ILE A 180 -8.24 -1.92 -16.08
N TYR A 181 -9.42 -1.34 -15.92
CA TYR A 181 -10.34 -1.05 -17.01
C TYR A 181 -10.89 0.37 -16.99
N ALA A 182 -11.30 0.85 -18.15
CA ALA A 182 -11.95 2.10 -18.49
C ALA A 182 -11.01 3.33 -18.51
N GLY A 183 -11.51 4.54 -18.26
CA GLY A 183 -10.77 5.80 -18.41
C GLY A 183 -10.05 6.24 -17.14
N GLY A 184 -9.61 7.49 -17.12
CA GLY A 184 -8.93 8.09 -15.99
C GLY A 184 -7.41 8.15 -16.14
N THR A 185 -6.76 9.04 -15.40
CA THR A 185 -5.31 9.15 -15.35
C THR A 185 -4.81 8.58 -14.04
N ILE A 186 -4.23 7.39 -14.13
CA ILE A 186 -3.94 6.54 -12.96
C ILE A 186 -2.46 6.18 -12.93
N PHE A 187 -1.81 6.41 -11.79
CA PHE A 187 -0.49 5.88 -11.50
C PHE A 187 -0.57 4.69 -10.56
N PHE A 188 0.13 3.63 -10.93
CA PHE A 188 0.45 2.50 -10.07
C PHE A 188 1.95 2.54 -9.79
N ASP A 189 2.34 2.81 -8.54
CA ASP A 189 3.73 3.03 -8.15
C ASP A 189 4.15 1.98 -7.10
N TYR A 190 5.16 1.17 -7.43
CA TYR A 190 5.60 0.03 -6.62
C TYR A 190 4.48 -0.98 -6.33
N CYS A 191 3.53 -1.16 -7.25
CA CYS A 191 2.43 -2.10 -7.09
C CYS A 191 2.79 -3.49 -7.60
N THR A 192 2.06 -4.51 -7.13
CA THR A 192 2.04 -5.85 -7.72
C THR A 192 0.74 -6.04 -8.48
N LEU A 193 0.83 -6.39 -9.75
CA LEU A 193 -0.30 -6.78 -10.60
C LEU A 193 -0.25 -8.29 -10.74
N ASN A 194 -1.17 -8.99 -10.09
CA ASN A 194 -1.17 -10.44 -10.05
C ASN A 194 -2.22 -11.04 -10.99
N CYS A 195 -1.77 -11.79 -11.97
CA CYS A 195 -2.64 -12.49 -12.90
C CYS A 195 -3.12 -13.82 -12.31
N VAL A 196 -4.43 -14.04 -12.31
CA VAL A 196 -5.02 -15.32 -11.92
C VAL A 196 -5.44 -16.11 -13.15
N LYS A 197 -5.71 -17.42 -12.98
CA LYS A 197 -6.10 -18.30 -14.08
C LYS A 197 -7.32 -17.76 -14.85
N GLY A 198 -7.23 -17.72 -16.16
CA GLY A 198 -8.29 -17.21 -17.05
C GLY A 198 -7.72 -16.75 -18.38
N GLY A 199 -6.54 -16.15 -18.35
CA GLY A 199 -5.89 -15.56 -19.53
C GLY A 199 -6.60 -14.29 -20.00
N GLY A 200 -5.82 -13.29 -20.44
CA GLY A 200 -6.41 -12.05 -20.92
C GLY A 200 -5.41 -10.93 -21.00
N SER A 201 -5.91 -9.72 -20.93
CA SER A 201 -5.12 -8.49 -20.83
C SER A 201 -5.18 -7.94 -19.42
N ILE A 202 -4.08 -7.38 -18.96
CA ILE A 202 -4.01 -6.71 -17.64
C ILE A 202 -4.79 -5.40 -17.71
N ALA A 203 -4.43 -4.52 -18.64
CA ALA A 203 -4.99 -3.19 -18.79
C ALA A 203 -5.88 -3.10 -20.04
N ALA A 204 -7.02 -2.45 -19.91
CA ALA A 204 -7.95 -2.16 -20.99
C ALA A 204 -8.40 -0.69 -20.93
N PRO A 205 -7.50 0.27 -21.22
CA PRO A 205 -7.83 1.69 -21.18
C PRO A 205 -8.84 2.09 -22.25
N GLU A 206 -9.70 3.06 -21.91
CA GLU A 206 -10.65 3.69 -22.84
C GLU A 206 -10.00 4.88 -23.55
N ASP A 207 -10.80 5.86 -23.94
CA ASP A 207 -10.36 7.08 -24.60
C ASP A 207 -9.73 8.07 -23.58
N ARG A 208 -8.53 8.54 -23.88
CA ARG A 208 -7.77 9.50 -23.04
C ARG A 208 -8.56 10.76 -22.72
N TYR A 209 -8.30 11.34 -21.56
CA TYR A 209 -8.72 12.70 -21.22
C TYR A 209 -7.73 13.75 -21.72
N LYS A 210 -6.43 13.45 -21.61
CA LYS A 210 -5.31 14.30 -22.03
C LYS A 210 -4.21 13.50 -22.70
N TYR A 211 -3.37 14.18 -23.46
CA TYR A 211 -2.18 13.62 -24.08
C TYR A 211 -1.05 14.64 -24.17
N ILE A 212 0.17 14.17 -24.38
CA ILE A 212 1.35 14.96 -24.72
C ILE A 212 1.63 14.68 -26.18
N PRO A 213 1.69 15.73 -27.05
CA PRO A 213 1.87 15.51 -28.48
C PRO A 213 3.29 15.04 -28.82
N ALA A 214 3.44 14.28 -29.89
CA ALA A 214 4.71 13.73 -30.38
C ALA A 214 5.79 14.80 -30.57
N SER A 215 5.41 16.02 -30.94
CA SER A 215 6.32 17.15 -31.06
C SER A 215 6.99 17.59 -29.74
N SER A 216 6.47 17.17 -28.62
CA SER A 216 6.97 17.48 -27.28
C SER A 216 7.65 16.29 -26.61
N THR A 217 7.80 15.15 -27.30
CA THR A 217 8.40 13.92 -26.79
C THR A 217 9.68 13.58 -27.50
N THR A 218 10.64 12.99 -26.82
CA THR A 218 11.87 12.45 -27.41
C THR A 218 11.60 11.15 -28.16
N SER A 219 10.60 10.38 -27.71
CA SER A 219 10.16 9.14 -28.38
C SER A 219 9.49 9.40 -29.74
N GLY A 220 9.12 10.63 -30.05
CA GLY A 220 8.41 11.00 -31.30
C GLY A 220 7.01 10.38 -31.40
N LYS A 221 6.37 10.13 -30.26
CA LYS A 221 5.04 9.52 -30.14
C LYS A 221 4.13 10.36 -29.26
N ASP A 222 2.84 10.41 -29.60
CA ASP A 222 1.83 10.94 -28.70
C ASP A 222 1.78 10.07 -27.43
N LEU A 223 1.75 10.71 -26.27
CA LEU A 223 1.57 10.01 -24.99
C LEU A 223 0.16 10.26 -24.44
N ASN A 224 -0.71 9.28 -24.59
CA ASN A 224 -2.08 9.32 -24.07
C ASN A 224 -2.06 9.03 -22.57
N LEU A 225 -2.45 10.01 -21.72
CA LEU A 225 -2.25 9.95 -20.26
C LEU A 225 -3.39 9.21 -19.58
N GLU A 226 -3.28 7.88 -19.48
CA GLU A 226 -4.24 7.04 -18.77
C GLU A 226 -3.55 6.16 -17.73
N PHE A 227 -3.14 4.95 -18.06
CA PHE A 227 -2.58 4.01 -17.07
C PHE A 227 -1.06 3.99 -17.12
N ILE A 228 -0.43 4.33 -16.00
CA ILE A 228 1.01 4.39 -15.88
C ILE A 228 1.45 3.49 -14.73
N PHE A 229 2.09 2.38 -15.06
CA PHE A 229 2.68 1.42 -14.14
C PHE A 229 4.16 1.72 -13.98
N ARG A 230 4.58 2.11 -12.78
CA ARG A 230 5.97 2.48 -12.50
C ARG A 230 6.54 1.64 -11.37
N ASN A 231 7.71 1.03 -11.60
CA ASN A 231 8.39 0.17 -10.63
C ASN A 231 7.50 -0.98 -10.13
N CYS A 232 6.61 -1.50 -10.98
CA CYS A 232 5.64 -2.53 -10.62
C CYS A 232 6.16 -3.93 -10.90
N ASN A 233 5.64 -4.91 -10.13
CA ASN A 233 5.88 -6.33 -10.36
C ASN A 233 4.65 -6.95 -11.02
N ILE A 234 4.82 -7.52 -12.21
CA ILE A 234 3.77 -8.22 -12.95
C ILE A 234 3.95 -9.71 -12.69
N THR A 235 3.10 -10.25 -11.83
CA THR A 235 3.19 -11.63 -11.34
C THR A 235 1.98 -12.46 -11.76
N ALA A 236 2.04 -13.75 -11.52
CA ALA A 236 0.92 -14.65 -11.76
C ALA A 236 0.90 -15.77 -10.71
N ASN A 237 -0.29 -16.33 -10.47
CA ASN A 237 -0.44 -17.54 -9.69
C ASN A 237 0.25 -18.73 -10.39
N SER A 238 0.63 -19.75 -9.63
CA SER A 238 1.38 -20.90 -10.13
C SER A 238 0.63 -21.76 -11.17
N ASP A 239 -0.68 -21.61 -11.26
CA ASP A 239 -1.55 -22.30 -12.23
C ASP A 239 -1.81 -21.49 -13.52
N VAL A 240 -1.17 -20.31 -13.65
CA VAL A 240 -1.20 -19.50 -14.87
C VAL A 240 -0.05 -19.93 -15.79
N ALA A 241 -0.39 -20.27 -17.03
CA ALA A 241 0.58 -20.73 -18.01
C ALA A 241 1.49 -19.57 -18.49
N ASP A 242 2.72 -19.90 -18.86
CA ASP A 242 3.60 -19.00 -19.57
C ASP A 242 2.98 -18.52 -20.88
N ASN A 243 3.29 -17.28 -21.32
CA ASN A 243 2.78 -16.69 -22.54
C ASN A 243 1.23 -16.69 -22.66
N SER A 244 0.51 -16.51 -21.55
CA SER A 244 -0.96 -16.51 -21.53
C SER A 244 -1.60 -15.13 -21.42
N PHE A 245 -0.86 -14.14 -20.91
CA PHE A 245 -1.35 -12.76 -20.71
C PHE A 245 -0.68 -11.75 -21.64
N THR A 246 -1.37 -10.63 -21.87
CA THR A 246 -0.80 -9.42 -22.45
C THR A 246 -0.80 -8.28 -21.42
N LEU A 247 0.10 -7.34 -21.57
CA LEU A 247 0.19 -6.13 -20.73
C LEU A 247 -1.06 -5.25 -20.87
N GLY A 248 -1.71 -5.28 -22.04
CA GLY A 248 -2.95 -4.57 -22.26
C GLY A 248 -3.48 -4.69 -23.68
N ARG A 249 -4.68 -4.14 -23.86
CA ARG A 249 -5.34 -3.99 -25.16
C ARG A 249 -6.12 -2.67 -25.21
N PRO A 250 -6.20 -1.99 -26.37
CA PRO A 250 -6.88 -0.70 -26.49
C PRO A 250 -8.39 -0.92 -26.54
N TRP A 251 -9.07 -0.71 -25.37
CA TRP A 251 -10.54 -0.88 -25.31
C TRP A 251 -11.26 0.11 -26.23
N ASN A 252 -10.71 1.32 -26.34
CA ASN A 252 -11.24 2.33 -27.25
C ASN A 252 -10.10 3.05 -27.99
N ILE A 253 -10.45 3.91 -28.95
CA ILE A 253 -9.50 4.78 -29.65
C ILE A 253 -8.77 5.72 -28.68
N ASN A 254 -7.57 6.17 -29.05
CA ASN A 254 -6.76 7.12 -28.28
C ASN A 254 -6.43 6.67 -26.86
N SER A 255 -6.46 5.38 -26.58
CA SER A 255 -6.11 4.83 -25.27
C SER A 255 -4.61 4.84 -25.00
N GLY A 256 -4.19 4.85 -23.73
CA GLY A 256 -2.79 4.92 -23.33
C GLY A 256 -2.42 4.04 -22.15
N THR A 257 -1.30 3.32 -22.28
CA THR A 257 -0.79 2.46 -21.20
C THR A 257 0.75 2.37 -21.27
N TYR A 258 1.40 2.57 -20.11
CA TYR A 258 2.86 2.56 -20.02
C TYR A 258 3.34 1.71 -18.85
N TYR A 259 4.36 0.86 -19.11
CA TYR A 259 5.08 0.11 -18.10
C TYR A 259 6.51 0.63 -18.00
N LEU A 260 6.86 1.23 -16.84
CA LEU A 260 8.11 1.96 -16.60
C LEU A 260 8.90 1.26 -15.50
N ASN A 261 10.09 0.74 -15.81
CA ASN A 261 10.93 0.02 -14.85
C ASN A 261 10.20 -1.15 -14.16
N CYS A 262 9.37 -1.89 -14.91
CA CYS A 262 8.57 -2.97 -14.36
C CYS A 262 9.27 -4.33 -14.51
N THR A 263 9.02 -5.24 -13.54
CA THR A 263 9.43 -6.64 -13.62
C THR A 263 8.28 -7.46 -14.20
N LEU A 264 8.53 -8.20 -15.28
CA LEU A 264 7.54 -8.98 -16.02
C LEU A 264 7.75 -10.47 -15.78
N GLY A 265 6.69 -11.19 -15.39
CA GLY A 265 6.69 -12.65 -15.28
C GLY A 265 6.63 -13.34 -16.65
N SER A 266 6.98 -14.62 -16.69
CA SER A 266 7.00 -15.46 -17.91
C SER A 266 5.61 -15.67 -18.55
N HIS A 267 4.54 -15.40 -17.82
CA HIS A 267 3.18 -15.45 -18.32
C HIS A 267 2.85 -14.34 -19.35
N ILE A 268 3.69 -13.29 -19.46
CA ILE A 268 3.51 -12.22 -20.44
C ILE A 268 3.98 -12.69 -21.82
N LYS A 269 3.10 -12.57 -22.81
CA LYS A 269 3.36 -12.92 -24.22
C LYS A 269 4.49 -12.09 -24.81
N ALA A 270 5.28 -12.69 -25.70
CA ALA A 270 6.31 -11.97 -26.45
C ALA A 270 5.76 -10.78 -27.25
N ALA A 271 4.53 -10.87 -27.77
CA ALA A 271 3.82 -9.77 -28.44
C ALA A 271 3.56 -8.56 -27.50
N GLY A 272 3.58 -8.76 -26.18
CA GLY A 272 3.34 -7.75 -25.15
C GLY A 272 1.90 -7.28 -25.05
N TRP A 273 1.26 -7.00 -26.18
CA TRP A 273 -0.04 -6.35 -26.28
C TRP A 273 -0.98 -7.11 -27.21
N SER A 274 -2.28 -6.88 -27.08
CA SER A 274 -3.31 -7.42 -27.98
C SER A 274 -3.99 -6.30 -28.75
N THR A 275 -4.39 -6.58 -30.00
CA THR A 275 -5.26 -5.71 -30.79
C THR A 275 -6.70 -5.75 -30.29
N MET A 276 -7.47 -4.72 -30.59
CA MET A 276 -8.90 -4.68 -30.28
C MET A 276 -9.65 -3.76 -31.24
N SER A 277 -10.41 -4.35 -32.15
CA SER A 277 -11.35 -3.61 -33.05
C SER A 277 -10.73 -2.51 -33.89
N GLY A 278 -9.42 -2.54 -34.17
CA GLY A 278 -8.69 -1.49 -34.91
C GLY A 278 -8.31 -0.27 -34.08
N ASN A 279 -8.58 -0.26 -32.79
CA ASN A 279 -8.29 0.87 -31.88
C ASN A 279 -6.79 1.10 -31.67
N GLU A 280 -5.96 0.09 -31.97
CA GLU A 280 -4.51 0.16 -31.91
C GLU A 280 -3.91 1.22 -32.85
N THR A 281 -4.63 1.66 -33.85
CA THR A 281 -4.17 2.68 -34.81
C THR A 281 -3.93 4.05 -34.17
N THR A 282 -4.62 4.35 -33.08
CA THR A 282 -4.49 5.60 -32.30
C THR A 282 -4.03 5.38 -30.87
N ALA A 283 -3.77 4.13 -30.49
CA ALA A 283 -3.32 3.78 -29.15
C ALA A 283 -1.87 4.21 -28.90
N SER A 284 -1.58 4.58 -27.67
CA SER A 284 -0.24 4.95 -27.21
C SER A 284 0.21 3.99 -26.11
N PHE A 285 0.81 2.86 -26.53
CA PHE A 285 1.20 1.77 -25.63
C PHE A 285 2.71 1.61 -25.65
N GLY A 286 3.35 1.83 -24.50
CA GLY A 286 4.79 1.90 -24.42
C GLY A 286 5.40 1.20 -23.21
N GLU A 287 6.64 0.83 -23.36
CA GLU A 287 7.47 0.25 -22.30
C GLU A 287 8.79 1.00 -22.18
N TYR A 288 9.32 1.03 -20.96
CA TYR A 288 10.68 1.48 -20.69
C TYR A 288 11.31 0.57 -19.64
N ASN A 289 12.48 0.01 -19.99
CA ASN A 289 13.31 -0.74 -19.05
C ASN A 289 12.57 -1.88 -18.35
N SER A 290 11.81 -2.69 -19.11
CA SER A 290 11.15 -3.90 -18.60
C SER A 290 12.18 -4.98 -18.32
N MET A 291 12.15 -5.56 -17.10
CA MET A 291 13.07 -6.59 -16.63
C MET A 291 12.33 -7.91 -16.36
N ASP A 292 13.03 -9.02 -16.40
CA ASP A 292 12.53 -10.30 -15.89
C ASP A 292 12.72 -10.41 -14.37
N LYS A 293 12.24 -11.50 -13.78
CA LYS A 293 12.38 -11.78 -12.34
C LYS A 293 13.82 -11.90 -11.82
N ASN A 294 14.79 -12.06 -12.71
CA ASN A 294 16.22 -12.15 -12.38
C ASN A 294 16.93 -10.80 -12.58
N GLY A 295 16.19 -9.74 -12.94
CA GLY A 295 16.73 -8.42 -13.22
C GLY A 295 17.42 -8.29 -14.60
N MET A 296 17.15 -9.23 -15.52
CA MET A 296 17.66 -9.16 -16.89
C MET A 296 16.67 -8.43 -17.81
N PRO A 297 17.14 -7.63 -18.77
CA PRO A 297 16.25 -6.96 -19.71
C PRO A 297 15.37 -7.95 -20.49
N VAL A 298 14.07 -7.70 -20.54
CA VAL A 298 13.14 -8.48 -21.36
C VAL A 298 13.33 -8.11 -22.83
N SER A 299 13.41 -9.14 -23.70
CA SER A 299 13.45 -8.89 -25.14
C SER A 299 12.14 -8.27 -25.61
N THR A 300 12.21 -7.11 -26.25
CA THR A 300 11.06 -6.41 -26.84
C THR A 300 10.97 -6.58 -28.36
N SER A 301 11.86 -7.38 -28.99
CA SER A 301 11.86 -7.61 -30.43
C SER A 301 10.60 -8.31 -30.96
N GLY A 302 9.89 -9.06 -30.10
CA GLY A 302 8.64 -9.71 -30.45
C GLY A 302 7.38 -8.87 -30.20
N ARG A 303 7.52 -7.62 -29.73
CA ARG A 303 6.36 -6.74 -29.47
C ARG A 303 5.62 -6.38 -30.74
N VAL A 304 4.34 -6.15 -30.63
CA VAL A 304 3.52 -5.68 -31.76
C VAL A 304 4.06 -4.37 -32.33
N SER A 305 3.99 -4.19 -33.64
CA SER A 305 4.62 -3.07 -34.36
C SER A 305 4.03 -1.69 -34.04
N TRP A 306 2.82 -1.64 -33.50
CA TRP A 306 2.15 -0.40 -33.09
C TRP A 306 2.50 0.07 -31.68
N SER A 307 3.13 -0.79 -30.85
CA SER A 307 3.69 -0.39 -29.55
C SER A 307 5.12 0.15 -29.72
N PHE A 308 5.65 0.81 -28.68
CA PHE A 308 6.97 1.44 -28.76
C PHE A 308 7.74 1.39 -27.45
N GLN A 309 9.06 1.58 -27.59
CA GLN A 309 9.92 1.79 -26.42
C GLN A 309 10.03 3.30 -26.16
N LEU A 310 9.85 3.69 -24.91
CA LEU A 310 9.95 5.08 -24.49
C LEU A 310 11.40 5.54 -24.36
N ALA A 311 11.67 6.79 -24.70
CA ALA A 311 12.92 7.42 -24.38
C ALA A 311 13.03 7.72 -22.86
N LYS A 312 14.24 7.57 -22.30
CA LYS A 312 14.49 7.86 -20.88
C LYS A 312 14.08 9.28 -20.48
N THR A 313 14.32 10.24 -21.33
CA THR A 313 13.96 11.65 -21.10
C THR A 313 12.46 11.85 -20.94
N ASP A 314 11.63 11.15 -21.73
CA ASP A 314 10.17 11.20 -21.60
C ASP A 314 9.70 10.59 -20.28
N VAL A 315 10.31 9.45 -19.88
CA VAL A 315 9.99 8.79 -18.61
C VAL A 315 10.34 9.68 -17.42
N ASP A 316 11.53 10.27 -17.41
CA ASP A 316 12.02 11.05 -16.28
C ASP A 316 11.32 12.42 -16.13
N SER A 317 10.82 13.00 -17.22
CA SER A 317 10.26 14.35 -17.21
C SER A 317 8.76 14.41 -17.47
N LEU A 318 8.24 13.59 -18.38
CA LEU A 318 6.85 13.68 -18.84
C LEU A 318 5.92 12.63 -18.21
N LEU A 319 6.46 11.49 -17.78
CA LEU A 319 5.67 10.40 -17.17
C LEU A 319 5.90 10.30 -15.65
N THR A 320 6.03 11.44 -14.98
CA THR A 320 6.06 11.55 -13.52
C THR A 320 4.67 11.92 -12.96
N PRO A 321 4.29 11.50 -11.74
CA PRO A 321 3.00 11.88 -11.16
C PRO A 321 2.77 13.39 -11.15
N ALA A 322 3.78 14.16 -10.77
CA ALA A 322 3.69 15.63 -10.71
C ALA A 322 3.39 16.24 -12.09
N TYR A 323 4.13 15.84 -13.12
CA TYR A 323 3.92 16.36 -14.48
C TYR A 323 2.57 15.92 -15.05
N VAL A 324 2.26 14.63 -15.00
CA VAL A 324 1.05 14.05 -15.59
C VAL A 324 -0.22 14.61 -14.96
N TYR A 325 -0.27 14.67 -13.63
CA TYR A 325 -1.46 15.21 -12.95
C TYR A 325 -1.64 16.71 -13.14
N ALA A 326 -0.56 17.45 -13.41
CA ALA A 326 -0.64 18.86 -13.77
C ALA A 326 -1.26 19.08 -15.18
N GLN A 327 -1.21 18.09 -16.08
CA GLN A 327 -1.85 18.18 -17.41
C GLN A 327 -3.37 18.04 -17.31
N ILE A 328 -3.88 17.44 -16.24
CA ILE A 328 -5.34 17.27 -16.04
C ILE A 328 -5.92 18.58 -15.54
N THR A 329 -6.76 19.19 -16.34
CA THR A 329 -7.35 20.52 -16.07
C THR A 329 -8.29 20.43 -14.85
N SER A 330 -7.76 20.77 -13.68
CA SER A 330 -8.52 20.93 -12.44
C SER A 330 -7.94 22.13 -11.70
N SER A 331 -8.80 22.91 -11.06
CA SER A 331 -8.37 24.02 -10.21
C SER A 331 -7.61 23.57 -8.96
N THR A 332 -7.65 22.27 -8.65
CA THR A 332 -7.01 21.72 -7.44
C THR A 332 -5.79 20.90 -7.80
N VAL A 333 -4.65 21.29 -7.25
CA VAL A 333 -3.40 20.53 -7.35
C VAL A 333 -3.56 19.16 -6.68
N TYR A 334 -3.00 18.14 -7.31
CA TYR A 334 -2.94 16.79 -6.73
C TYR A 334 -1.50 16.29 -6.72
N ASP A 335 -0.92 16.21 -5.55
CA ASP A 335 0.42 15.65 -5.32
C ASP A 335 0.31 14.43 -4.39
N PRO A 336 -0.03 13.26 -4.94
CA PRO A 336 -0.18 12.04 -4.14
C PRO A 336 1.15 11.52 -3.60
N VAL A 337 2.28 11.89 -4.20
CA VAL A 337 3.60 11.46 -3.72
C VAL A 337 3.88 12.07 -2.36
N SER A 338 3.70 13.39 -2.23
CA SER A 338 3.80 14.09 -0.95
C SER A 338 2.73 13.65 0.06
N LEU A 339 1.50 13.41 -0.41
CA LEU A 339 0.44 12.87 0.45
C LEU A 339 0.78 11.51 1.07
N CYS A 340 1.52 10.67 0.35
CA CYS A 340 1.94 9.34 0.80
C CYS A 340 3.24 9.32 1.62
N VAL A 341 3.79 10.48 2.00
CA VAL A 341 4.96 10.52 2.88
C VAL A 341 4.53 10.07 4.28
N SER A 342 5.17 8.99 4.76
CA SER A 342 4.93 8.48 6.10
C SER A 342 5.42 9.47 7.16
N PRO A 343 4.67 9.69 8.24
CA PRO A 343 5.19 10.38 9.41
C PRO A 343 6.45 9.69 9.96
N THR A 344 7.21 10.43 10.71
CA THR A 344 8.36 9.91 11.45
C THR A 344 7.93 8.75 12.35
N LYS A 345 8.73 7.67 12.35
CA LYS A 345 8.49 6.53 13.24
C LYS A 345 8.78 6.94 14.69
N PRO A 346 7.87 6.71 15.64
CA PRO A 346 8.12 6.98 17.06
C PRO A 346 9.31 6.17 17.62
N SER A 347 9.95 6.66 18.66
CA SER A 347 10.90 5.89 19.47
C SER A 347 10.24 5.56 20.80
N ILE A 348 9.88 4.29 21.04
CA ILE A 348 9.09 3.89 22.20
C ILE A 348 9.96 3.40 23.37
N VAL A 349 9.52 3.75 24.57
CA VAL A 349 10.02 3.23 25.85
C VAL A 349 8.85 2.66 26.64
N ILE A 350 9.03 1.52 27.28
CA ILE A 350 8.00 0.87 28.10
C ILE A 350 8.49 0.84 29.54
N THR A 351 7.67 1.38 30.46
CA THR A 351 7.91 1.32 31.91
C THR A 351 6.63 0.86 32.55
N ASN A 352 6.68 -0.30 33.22
CA ASN A 352 5.49 -1.02 33.67
C ASN A 352 4.55 -1.22 32.46
N ASN A 353 3.29 -0.90 32.53
CA ASN A 353 2.35 -1.03 31.40
C ASN A 353 2.15 0.29 30.62
N THR A 354 3.04 1.27 30.78
CA THR A 354 2.97 2.55 30.08
C THR A 354 4.01 2.58 28.96
N ILE A 355 3.53 2.74 27.74
CA ILE A 355 4.31 2.95 26.54
C ILE A 355 4.40 4.45 26.32
N SER A 356 5.61 5.00 26.19
CA SER A 356 5.83 6.43 25.96
C SER A 356 6.77 6.65 24.80
N TRP A 357 6.67 7.81 24.16
CA TRP A 357 7.48 8.24 23.03
C TRP A 357 7.63 9.76 23.01
N ASN A 358 8.58 10.26 22.21
CA ASN A 358 8.74 11.70 21.99
C ASN A 358 7.64 12.24 21.04
N ALA A 359 7.27 13.50 21.22
CA ALA A 359 6.37 14.19 20.30
C ALA A 359 6.98 14.26 18.89
N LEU A 360 6.15 14.09 17.87
CA LEU A 360 6.51 14.16 16.45
C LEU A 360 5.73 15.31 15.80
N ASN A 361 6.44 16.21 15.12
CA ASN A 361 5.83 17.39 14.51
C ASN A 361 4.96 17.08 13.30
N ASP A 362 5.16 15.90 12.69
CA ASP A 362 4.46 15.41 11.50
C ASP A 362 3.34 14.41 11.85
N ALA A 363 3.04 14.21 13.14
CA ALA A 363 1.99 13.34 13.64
C ALA A 363 0.84 14.13 14.27
N THR A 364 -0.39 13.71 13.98
CA THR A 364 -1.62 14.21 14.62
C THR A 364 -2.20 13.23 15.64
N GLY A 365 -1.68 12.01 15.68
CA GLY A 365 -2.09 10.97 16.62
C GLY A 365 -1.23 9.72 16.50
N TYR A 366 -1.52 8.78 17.37
CA TYR A 366 -0.78 7.52 17.49
C TYR A 366 -1.74 6.35 17.67
N ILE A 367 -1.40 5.22 17.09
CA ILE A 367 -2.13 3.96 17.21
C ILE A 367 -1.23 3.00 17.98
N VAL A 368 -1.77 2.36 19.00
CA VAL A 368 -1.05 1.41 19.85
C VAL A 368 -1.58 0.00 19.62
N TYR A 369 -0.65 -0.90 19.42
CA TYR A 369 -0.91 -2.32 19.23
C TYR A 369 -0.22 -3.15 20.31
N ARG A 370 -0.84 -4.25 20.71
CA ARG A 370 -0.25 -5.32 21.51
C ARG A 370 -0.39 -6.63 20.76
N ASP A 371 0.72 -7.34 20.57
CA ASP A 371 0.79 -8.60 19.82
C ASP A 371 0.16 -8.48 18.40
N GLY A 372 0.38 -7.33 17.76
CA GLY A 372 -0.14 -6.99 16.44
C GLY A 372 -1.62 -6.61 16.37
N LYS A 373 -2.33 -6.57 17.50
CA LYS A 373 -3.74 -6.18 17.58
C LYS A 373 -3.90 -4.78 18.15
N TYR A 374 -4.81 -4.02 17.56
CA TYR A 374 -5.18 -2.69 18.05
C TYR A 374 -5.70 -2.74 19.49
N ILE A 375 -5.13 -1.92 20.37
CA ILE A 375 -5.58 -1.76 21.75
C ILE A 375 -6.02 -0.34 22.09
N GLY A 376 -5.72 0.64 21.23
CA GLY A 376 -6.16 2.00 21.42
C GLY A 376 -5.42 3.00 20.54
N SER A 377 -5.85 4.25 20.62
CA SER A 377 -5.23 5.40 19.96
C SER A 377 -5.21 6.61 20.89
N THR A 378 -4.25 7.50 20.70
CA THR A 378 -4.08 8.68 21.54
C THR A 378 -3.41 9.82 20.75
N THR A 379 -3.71 11.06 21.13
CA THR A 379 -2.94 12.24 20.68
C THR A 379 -1.83 12.62 21.67
N ALA A 380 -1.82 12.00 22.85
CA ALA A 380 -0.73 12.14 23.82
C ALA A 380 0.51 11.34 23.39
N THR A 381 1.62 11.60 24.04
CA THR A 381 2.90 10.90 23.81
C THR A 381 3.10 9.68 24.71
N SER A 382 2.01 9.19 25.31
CA SER A 382 2.01 7.97 26.11
C SER A 382 0.65 7.26 26.07
N PHE A 383 0.68 5.97 26.34
CA PHE A 383 -0.49 5.11 26.44
C PHE A 383 -0.26 4.09 27.56
N THR A 384 -1.20 3.96 28.49
CA THR A 384 -1.13 2.94 29.56
C THR A 384 -2.09 1.80 29.24
N ASP A 385 -1.56 0.59 29.07
CA ASP A 385 -2.36 -0.61 28.89
C ASP A 385 -2.71 -1.22 30.26
N THR A 386 -3.97 -1.11 30.64
CA THR A 386 -4.48 -1.69 31.89
C THR A 386 -4.99 -3.13 31.72
N SER A 387 -5.03 -3.65 30.49
CA SER A 387 -5.69 -4.91 30.14
C SER A 387 -4.72 -6.09 29.99
N GLY A 388 -3.41 -5.87 30.04
CA GLY A 388 -2.44 -6.96 29.90
C GLY A 388 -1.02 -6.50 29.59
N THR A 389 -0.18 -7.47 29.23
CA THR A 389 1.20 -7.29 28.79
C THR A 389 1.43 -8.03 27.48
N GLY A 390 2.38 -7.59 26.66
CA GLY A 390 2.70 -8.24 25.39
C GLY A 390 3.77 -7.46 24.60
N ALA A 391 3.95 -7.80 23.34
CA ALA A 391 4.81 -7.08 22.42
C ALA A 391 4.07 -5.84 21.90
N TYR A 392 4.49 -4.67 22.37
CA TYR A 392 3.86 -3.41 21.97
C TYR A 392 4.50 -2.86 20.69
N SER A 393 3.65 -2.24 19.88
CA SER A 393 4.11 -1.37 18.79
C SER A 393 3.23 -0.11 18.67
N VAL A 394 3.84 0.98 18.20
CA VAL A 394 3.17 2.25 18.01
C VAL A 394 3.39 2.74 16.58
N ARG A 395 2.33 3.24 15.93
CA ARG A 395 2.41 3.95 14.66
C ARG A 395 1.92 5.38 14.85
N ALA A 396 2.66 6.34 14.33
CA ALA A 396 2.16 7.69 14.17
C ALA A 396 1.27 7.77 12.93
N LEU A 397 0.33 8.71 12.91
CA LEU A 397 -0.43 9.06 11.71
C LEU A 397 -0.52 10.58 11.56
N ASN A 398 -0.58 11.03 10.31
CA ASN A 398 -0.76 12.44 9.99
C ASN A 398 -2.27 12.81 9.85
N SER A 399 -2.56 14.06 9.52
CA SER A 399 -3.93 14.60 9.40
C SER A 399 -4.79 13.96 8.31
N ILE A 400 -4.17 13.20 7.38
CA ILE A 400 -4.88 12.44 6.34
C ILE A 400 -5.08 10.99 6.77
N GLY A 401 -4.31 10.51 7.75
CA GLY A 401 -4.33 9.14 8.23
C GLY A 401 -3.18 8.28 7.68
N VAL A 402 -2.20 8.85 6.99
CA VAL A 402 -1.00 8.11 6.53
C VAL A 402 -0.23 7.60 7.74
N LEU A 403 0.08 6.31 7.75
CA LEU A 403 0.74 5.65 8.86
C LEU A 403 2.27 5.69 8.73
N SER A 404 2.96 5.88 9.85
CA SER A 404 4.39 5.61 9.96
C SER A 404 4.68 4.10 9.90
N ASP A 405 5.96 3.74 9.79
CA ASP A 405 6.40 2.41 10.16
C ASP A 405 6.08 2.14 11.64
N ALA A 406 5.86 0.86 11.97
CA ALA A 406 5.64 0.46 13.34
C ALA A 406 6.93 0.65 14.16
N ALA A 407 6.84 1.45 15.21
CA ALA A 407 7.84 1.43 16.27
C ALA A 407 7.54 0.21 17.15
N THR A 408 8.39 -0.76 17.11
CA THR A 408 8.47 -1.79 18.14
C THR A 408 9.48 -1.33 19.18
N MET A 409 9.36 -1.73 20.45
CA MET A 409 10.58 -1.73 21.26
C MET A 409 11.64 -2.40 20.39
N ALA A 410 12.74 -1.72 20.13
CA ALA A 410 13.95 -2.48 20.04
C ALA A 410 13.85 -3.40 21.27
N THR A 411 13.63 -4.71 21.05
CA THR A 411 13.93 -5.63 22.12
C THR A 411 15.24 -5.08 22.62
N ALA A 412 15.24 -4.47 23.82
CA ALA A 412 16.46 -4.36 24.52
C ALA A 412 16.88 -5.81 24.56
N ILE A 413 17.63 -6.21 23.55
CA ILE A 413 18.70 -7.10 23.76
C ILE A 413 19.33 -6.36 24.93
N SER A 414 19.08 -6.87 26.15
CA SER A 414 19.98 -6.53 27.24
C SER A 414 21.28 -6.53 26.49
N GLU A 415 21.94 -5.36 26.39
CA GLU A 415 23.32 -5.37 25.96
C GLU A 415 23.98 -6.33 26.95
N VAL A 416 23.90 -7.61 26.61
CA VAL A 416 24.99 -8.49 26.93
C VAL A 416 26.06 -7.82 26.13
N LYS A 417 26.79 -6.95 26.81
CA LYS A 417 27.78 -6.09 26.21
C LYS A 417 28.62 -7.03 25.37
N MET A 418 28.80 -6.72 24.09
CA MET A 418 29.67 -7.51 23.20
C MET A 418 31.08 -7.72 23.78
N GLU A 419 31.37 -7.09 24.90
CA GLU A 419 32.55 -7.26 25.75
C GLU A 419 32.72 -8.70 26.23
N ASP A 420 31.61 -9.52 26.36
CA ASP A 420 31.70 -10.90 26.80
C ASP A 420 32.02 -11.92 25.66
N VAL A 421 31.88 -11.52 24.40
CA VAL A 421 32.24 -12.33 23.23
C VAL A 421 33.34 -11.61 22.46
N GLY A 422 34.57 -11.78 22.89
CA GLY A 422 35.75 -11.26 22.18
C GLY A 422 35.82 -11.84 20.78
N ILE A 423 35.80 -10.99 19.74
CA ILE A 423 35.92 -11.40 18.34
C ILE A 423 37.28 -11.02 17.81
N THR A 424 38.06 -12.01 17.44
CA THR A 424 39.33 -11.87 16.74
C THR A 424 39.18 -12.35 15.31
N VAL A 425 39.69 -11.61 14.36
CA VAL A 425 39.64 -11.95 12.93
C VAL A 425 41.08 -12.06 12.43
N ASN A 426 41.41 -13.17 11.80
CA ASN A 426 42.67 -13.34 11.05
C ASN A 426 42.36 -13.73 9.59
N HIS A 427 43.39 -13.89 8.75
CA HIS A 427 43.21 -14.18 7.32
C HIS A 427 42.46 -15.48 7.03
N GLN A 428 42.33 -16.40 7.98
CA GLN A 428 41.78 -17.74 7.79
C GLN A 428 40.57 -18.04 8.65
N SER A 429 40.28 -17.23 9.67
CA SER A 429 39.20 -17.51 10.60
C SER A 429 38.69 -16.31 11.38
N ILE A 430 37.44 -16.42 11.81
CA ILE A 430 36.83 -15.59 12.85
C ILE A 430 36.83 -16.42 14.12
N ILE A 431 37.44 -15.93 15.18
CA ILE A 431 37.65 -16.61 16.46
C ILE A 431 36.87 -15.83 17.55
N LEU A 432 36.08 -16.58 18.31
CA LEU A 432 35.41 -16.07 19.51
C LEU A 432 36.18 -16.59 20.76
N ASN A 433 36.10 -15.82 21.84
CA ASN A 433 36.72 -16.22 23.12
C ASN A 433 36.02 -17.41 23.82
N ARG A 434 34.86 -17.87 23.31
CA ARG A 434 34.13 -19.04 23.80
C ARG A 434 33.24 -19.65 22.72
N ASN A 435 32.78 -20.89 22.94
CA ASN A 435 31.79 -21.52 22.05
C ASN A 435 30.44 -20.82 22.15
N VAL A 436 29.77 -20.74 21.01
CA VAL A 436 28.39 -20.20 20.85
C VAL A 436 27.51 -21.21 20.11
N ASP A 437 26.19 -21.10 20.24
CA ASP A 437 25.26 -22.06 19.63
C ASP A 437 25.39 -22.10 18.11
N LYS A 438 25.59 -20.94 17.47
CA LYS A 438 25.75 -20.84 16.01
C LYS A 438 26.46 -19.55 15.60
N MET A 439 27.31 -19.66 14.58
CA MET A 439 27.90 -18.52 13.87
C MET A 439 27.50 -18.57 12.38
N GLN A 440 27.18 -17.44 11.79
CA GLN A 440 26.90 -17.32 10.35
C GLN A 440 27.55 -16.05 9.81
N LEU A 441 28.22 -16.17 8.68
CA LEU A 441 28.80 -15.06 7.93
C LEU A 441 28.02 -14.81 6.66
N PHE A 442 27.60 -13.57 6.44
CA PHE A 442 26.84 -13.15 5.28
C PHE A 442 27.57 -12.04 4.51
N THR A 443 27.32 -11.94 3.21
CA THR A 443 27.60 -10.73 2.45
C THR A 443 26.68 -9.58 2.93
N THR A 444 26.99 -8.35 2.56
CA THR A 444 26.10 -7.19 2.80
C THR A 444 24.76 -7.29 2.05
N THR A 445 24.68 -8.15 1.02
CA THR A 445 23.46 -8.47 0.26
C THR A 445 22.65 -9.62 0.85
N GLY A 446 23.09 -10.20 1.99
CA GLY A 446 22.38 -11.25 2.71
C GLY A 446 22.68 -12.69 2.27
N ILE A 447 23.66 -12.92 1.40
CA ILE A 447 24.08 -14.27 0.98
C ILE A 447 24.91 -14.92 2.09
N LEU A 448 24.53 -16.12 2.53
CA LEU A 448 25.27 -16.89 3.51
C LEU A 448 26.59 -17.43 2.91
N ILE A 449 27.72 -17.07 3.51
CA ILE A 449 29.06 -17.47 3.07
C ILE A 449 29.57 -18.69 3.84
N SER A 450 29.40 -18.70 5.16
CA SER A 450 29.88 -19.75 6.04
C SER A 450 29.02 -19.83 7.31
N GLN A 451 28.94 -21.04 7.89
CA GLN A 451 28.29 -21.20 9.20
C GLN A 451 28.94 -22.35 10.00
N ARG A 452 28.82 -22.25 11.33
CA ARG A 452 29.18 -23.27 12.30
C ARG A 452 28.22 -23.28 13.48
N THR A 453 27.99 -24.47 14.04
CA THR A 453 27.20 -24.66 15.27
C THR A 453 28.08 -25.18 16.38
N ASN A 454 27.76 -24.81 17.64
CA ASN A 454 28.50 -25.19 18.85
C ASN A 454 30.00 -24.96 18.71
N ALA A 455 30.41 -23.78 18.24
CA ALA A 455 31.79 -23.49 17.88
C ALA A 455 32.23 -22.11 18.33
N SER A 456 33.51 -21.93 18.52
CA SER A 456 34.18 -20.65 18.73
C SER A 456 35.01 -20.18 17.52
N ILE A 457 35.12 -21.03 16.49
CA ILE A 457 35.93 -20.72 15.30
C ILE A 457 35.07 -20.93 14.04
N LEU A 458 35.03 -19.92 13.18
CA LEU A 458 34.45 -19.98 11.84
C LEU A 458 35.59 -19.82 10.81
N ALA A 459 35.89 -20.87 10.07
CA ALA A 459 36.92 -20.82 9.03
C ALA A 459 36.47 -19.96 7.85
N LEU A 460 37.38 -19.14 7.34
CA LEU A 460 37.23 -18.30 6.15
C LEU A 460 37.98 -18.98 5.00
N ASN A 461 37.35 -19.90 4.28
CA ASN A 461 37.96 -20.59 3.14
C ASN A 461 38.20 -19.60 2.00
N ASN A 462 39.35 -18.89 2.02
CA ASN A 462 39.78 -17.93 0.98
C ASN A 462 38.65 -16.95 0.52
N GLY A 463 37.86 -16.42 1.46
CA GLY A 463 36.82 -15.47 1.17
C GLY A 463 37.39 -14.21 0.52
N PRO A 464 36.69 -13.63 -0.46
CA PRO A 464 37.14 -12.39 -1.08
C PRO A 464 37.22 -11.28 -0.04
N GLN A 465 38.15 -10.34 -0.25
CA GLN A 465 38.24 -9.11 0.56
C GLN A 465 36.93 -8.36 0.47
N GLY A 466 36.42 -7.86 1.58
CA GLY A 466 35.17 -7.13 1.58
C GLY A 466 34.52 -6.91 2.94
N VAL A 467 33.32 -6.37 2.89
CA VAL A 467 32.48 -6.12 4.06
C VAL A 467 31.48 -7.24 4.22
N TYR A 468 31.41 -7.78 5.44
CA TYR A 468 30.57 -8.93 5.80
C TYR A 468 29.77 -8.63 7.07
N LEU A 469 28.68 -9.39 7.26
CA LEU A 469 27.87 -9.39 8.48
C LEU A 469 28.04 -10.74 9.19
N LEU A 470 28.65 -10.74 10.36
CA LEU A 470 28.72 -11.90 11.24
C LEU A 470 27.51 -11.90 12.16
N LYS A 471 26.69 -12.96 12.10
CA LYS A 471 25.63 -13.26 13.06
C LYS A 471 26.07 -14.37 14.01
N ILE A 472 25.93 -14.11 15.30
CA ILE A 472 26.22 -15.01 16.39
C ILE A 472 24.93 -15.29 17.15
N TYR A 473 24.61 -16.56 17.34
CA TYR A 473 23.48 -17.03 18.13
C TYR A 473 24.02 -17.74 19.37
N ASP A 474 23.58 -17.32 20.53
CA ASP A 474 24.03 -17.88 21.80
C ASP A 474 22.96 -17.71 22.88
N LYS A 475 22.59 -18.83 23.54
CA LYS A 475 21.60 -18.86 24.63
C LYS A 475 20.28 -18.14 24.30
N GLY A 476 19.81 -18.33 23.04
CA GLY A 476 18.58 -17.70 22.56
C GLY A 476 18.72 -16.25 22.12
N LEU A 477 19.91 -15.67 22.20
CA LEU A 477 20.23 -14.31 21.75
C LEU A 477 20.87 -14.35 20.36
N THR A 478 20.70 -13.25 19.60
CA THR A 478 21.33 -13.08 18.28
C THR A 478 22.10 -11.78 18.25
N PHE A 479 23.39 -11.86 17.88
CA PHE A 479 24.27 -10.70 17.70
C PHE A 479 24.63 -10.55 16.23
N THR A 480 24.74 -9.32 15.76
CA THR A 480 25.23 -9.05 14.41
C THR A 480 26.35 -8.02 14.46
N LYS A 481 27.48 -8.34 13.86
CA LYS A 481 28.63 -7.45 13.73
C LYS A 481 29.07 -7.30 12.29
N LYS A 482 29.29 -6.06 11.86
CA LYS A 482 29.96 -5.76 10.59
C LYS A 482 31.44 -6.07 10.72
N LEU A 483 31.98 -6.87 9.80
CA LEU A 483 33.40 -7.19 9.70
C LEU A 483 33.94 -6.68 8.35
N ILE A 484 35.21 -6.25 8.37
CA ILE A 484 35.97 -5.97 7.15
C ILE A 484 37.04 -7.05 7.09
N LEU A 485 36.99 -7.90 6.07
CA LEU A 485 37.93 -8.99 5.86
C LEU A 485 38.90 -8.58 4.75
N GLY A 486 40.20 -8.70 5.05
CA GLY A 486 41.29 -8.49 4.09
C GLY A 486 41.83 -7.06 4.05
N THR A 487 43.01 -6.87 4.55
CA THR A 487 44.10 -6.02 4.07
C THR A 487 45.34 -6.89 3.94
#